data_a1e58844430a9865e4e9fc3e8caeb08f
#
_entry.id   a1e58844430a9865e4e9fc3e8caeb08f
#
_cell.length_a   1.000
_cell.length_b   1.000
_cell.length_c   1.000
_cell.angle_alpha   90.00
_cell.angle_beta   90.00
_cell.angle_gamma   90.00
#
_symmetry.space_group_name_H-M   'P 1'
#
loop_
_entity.id
_entity.type
_entity.pdbx_description
1 polymer ?
#
loop_
_entity_poly.entity_id
_entity_poly.type
_entity_poly.pdbx_seq_one_letter_code
_entity_poly.pdbx_strand_id
1 'polypeptide(L)' 'MNKKAKDMFDKLHEYCTDNEYQIIEVYFQDEEAVLLDNFSRTRFIAIYEDGYWE' A
#
# COMPACT_ATOMS: atom_id res chain seq x y z
N MET A 1 4.28 3.57 15.89
CA MET A 1 4.77 3.39 14.50
C MET A 1 5.91 4.36 14.26
N ASN A 2 7.02 3.92 13.68
CA ASN A 2 8.13 4.82 13.41
C ASN A 2 7.82 5.69 12.19
N LYS A 3 8.66 6.70 11.96
CA LYS A 3 8.43 7.67 10.90
C LYS A 3 8.40 7.02 9.51
N LYS A 4 9.29 6.05 9.26
CA LYS A 4 9.35 5.35 7.98
C LYS A 4 8.03 4.60 7.71
N ALA A 5 7.55 3.86 8.69
CA ALA A 5 6.30 3.12 8.55
C ALA A 5 5.10 4.04 8.33
N LYS A 6 5.07 5.16 9.04
CA LYS A 6 4.01 6.15 8.86
C LYS A 6 4.04 6.76 7.46
N ASP A 7 5.23 7.15 6.98
CA ASP A 7 5.37 7.73 5.65
C ASP A 7 4.95 6.72 4.56
N MET A 8 5.34 5.46 4.73
CA MET A 8 4.93 4.39 3.80
C MET A 8 3.41 4.23 3.79
N PHE A 9 2.80 4.22 4.96
CA PHE A 9 1.35 4.08 5.08
C PHE A 9 0.63 5.28 4.45
N ASP A 10 1.12 6.49 4.69
CA ASP A 10 0.51 7.70 4.13
C ASP A 10 0.55 7.68 2.60
N LYS A 11 1.67 7.29 2.02
CA LYS A 11 1.80 7.15 0.56
C LYS A 11 0.90 6.06 0.01
N LEU A 12 0.85 4.92 0.69
CA LEU A 12 -0.02 3.81 0.30
C LEU A 12 -1.49 4.22 0.32
N HIS A 13 -1.90 4.94 1.36
CA HIS A 13 -3.26 5.43 1.49
C HIS A 13 -3.62 6.37 0.33
N GLU A 14 -2.71 7.26 -0.04
CA GLU A 14 -2.91 8.17 -1.17
C GLU A 14 -3.05 7.40 -2.48
N TYR A 15 -2.16 6.43 -2.71
CA TYR A 15 -2.22 5.58 -3.90
C TYR A 15 -3.55 4.84 -3.99
N CYS A 16 -3.99 4.24 -2.88
CA CYS A 16 -5.24 3.50 -2.85
C CYS A 16 -6.45 4.39 -3.07
N THR A 17 -6.44 5.60 -2.51
CA THR A 17 -7.51 6.56 -2.71
C THR A 17 -7.62 6.97 -4.18
N ASP A 18 -6.48 7.25 -4.81
CA ASP A 18 -6.45 7.67 -6.21
C ASP A 18 -6.94 6.58 -7.17
N ASN A 19 -6.71 5.32 -6.81
CA ASN A 19 -7.07 4.17 -7.66
C ASN A 19 -8.36 3.46 -7.20
N GLU A 20 -8.99 3.94 -6.14
CA GLU A 20 -10.19 3.34 -5.56
C GLU A 20 -9.93 1.92 -5.06
N TYR A 21 -8.75 1.68 -4.50
CA TYR A 21 -8.39 0.41 -3.91
C TYR A 21 -8.63 0.43 -2.40
N GLN A 22 -8.86 -0.76 -1.83
CA GLN A 22 -8.96 -0.94 -0.38
C GLN A 22 -7.71 -1.63 0.13
N ILE A 23 -7.20 -1.18 1.29
CA ILE A 23 -6.06 -1.81 1.93
C ILE A 23 -6.58 -2.98 2.77
N ILE A 24 -6.08 -4.19 2.50
CA ILE A 24 -6.42 -5.40 3.27
C ILE A 24 -5.40 -5.59 4.39
N GLU A 25 -4.12 -5.61 4.06
CA GLU A 25 -3.03 -5.79 5.01
C GLU A 25 -1.80 -5.02 4.54
N VAL A 26 -0.97 -4.61 5.51
CA VAL A 26 0.31 -3.95 5.22
C VAL A 26 1.39 -4.67 6.02
N TYR A 27 2.43 -5.10 5.33
CA TYR A 27 3.59 -5.76 5.90
C TYR A 27 4.78 -4.81 5.86
N PHE A 28 4.92 -3.98 6.89
CA PHE A 28 5.93 -2.92 6.91
C PHE A 28 7.36 -3.45 6.85
N GLN A 29 7.62 -4.60 7.48
CA GLN A 29 8.96 -5.19 7.48
C GLN A 29 9.38 -5.66 6.10
N ASP A 30 8.44 -6.16 5.33
CA ASP A 30 8.68 -6.66 3.98
C ASP A 30 8.47 -5.59 2.92
N GLU A 31 8.00 -4.42 3.33
CA GLU A 31 7.69 -3.30 2.45
C GLU A 31 6.68 -3.71 1.37
N GLU A 32 5.66 -4.46 1.80
CA GLU A 32 4.61 -4.97 0.90
C GLU A 32 3.23 -4.66 1.47
N ALA A 33 2.24 -4.66 0.59
CA ALA A 33 0.84 -4.54 0.98
C ALA A 33 -0.04 -5.40 0.09
N VAL A 34 -1.16 -5.82 0.67
CA VAL A 34 -2.21 -6.54 -0.07
C VAL A 34 -3.40 -5.60 -0.20
N LEU A 35 -3.84 -5.38 -1.42
CA LEU A 35 -4.92 -4.46 -1.74
C LEU A 35 -6.07 -5.21 -2.41
N LEU A 36 -7.26 -4.64 -2.30
CA LEU A 36 -8.43 -5.10 -3.04
C LEU A 36 -8.78 -4.02 -4.05
N ASP A 37 -8.82 -4.37 -5.33
CA ASP A 37 -9.16 -3.41 -6.38
C ASP A 37 -10.69 -3.25 -6.51
N ASN A 38 -11.11 -2.37 -7.41
CA ASN A 38 -12.53 -2.11 -7.61
C ASN A 38 -13.28 -3.24 -8.35
N PHE A 39 -12.56 -4.29 -8.75
CA PHE A 39 -13.16 -5.52 -9.30
C PHE A 39 -13.13 -6.66 -8.28
N SER A 40 -12.89 -6.36 -7.00
CA SER A 40 -12.81 -7.32 -5.90
C SER A 40 -11.70 -8.36 -6.08
N ARG A 41 -10.60 -7.96 -6.73
CA ARG A 41 -9.42 -8.80 -6.91
C ARG A 41 -8.33 -8.36 -5.96
N THR A 42 -7.61 -9.31 -5.40
CA THR A 42 -6.46 -8.99 -4.55
C THR A 42 -5.26 -8.63 -5.41
N ARG A 43 -4.51 -7.62 -4.95
CA ARG A 43 -3.27 -7.19 -5.58
C ARG A 43 -2.19 -7.08 -4.54
N PHE A 44 -1.00 -7.51 -4.90
CA PHE A 44 0.19 -7.38 -4.05
C PHE A 44 1.06 -6.29 -4.63
N ILE A 45 1.43 -5.32 -3.80
CA ILE A 45 2.31 -4.25 -4.24
C ILE A 45 3.51 -4.16 -3.30
N ALA A 46 4.65 -3.78 -3.85
CA ALA A 46 5.83 -3.43 -3.06
C ALA A 46 5.78 -1.92 -2.78
N ILE A 47 6.11 -1.52 -1.55
CA ILE A 47 6.08 -0.14 -1.11
C ILE A 47 7.51 0.31 -0.88
N TYR A 48 7.97 1.29 -1.64
CA TYR A 48 9.31 1.86 -1.50
C TYR A 48 9.23 3.31 -1.05
N GLU A 49 10.32 3.85 -0.53
CA GLU A 49 10.37 5.23 -0.06
C GLU A 49 10.04 6.23 -1.16
N ASP A 50 10.36 5.88 -2.41
CA ASP A 50 10.18 6.76 -3.56
C ASP A 50 9.00 6.37 -4.47
N GLY A 51 8.19 5.36 -4.09
CA GLY A 51 7.05 5.00 -4.91
C GLY A 51 6.45 3.65 -4.59
N TYR A 52 5.54 3.19 -5.47
CA TYR A 52 4.84 1.92 -5.36
C TYR A 52 5.06 1.09 -6.61
N TRP A 53 5.19 -0.23 -6.43
CA TRP A 53 5.40 -1.16 -7.54
C TRP A 53 4.49 -2.37 -7.37
N GLU A 54 3.80 -2.72 -8.40
CA GLU A 54 3.00 -3.96 -8.43
C GLU A 54 3.77 -5.09 -9.08
#